data_18a3842b114417ee46f4ee0c78460a0e
#
_entry.id   18a3842b114417ee46f4ee0c78460a0e
#
_cell.length_a   1.000
_cell.length_b   1.000
_cell.length_c   1.000
_cell.angle_alpha   90.00
_cell.angle_beta   90.00
_cell.angle_gamma   90.00
#
_symmetry.space_group_name_H-M   'P 1'
#
loop_
_entity.id
_entity.type
_entity.pdbx_description
1 polymer ?
#
loop_
_entity_poly.entity_id
_entity_poly.type
_entity_poly.pdbx_seq_one_letter_code
_entity_poly.pdbx_strand_id
1 'polypeptide(L)'
;MDNVATFELPYWICRNFETVDELAAALEHTDIVSLVVPGKPESLPHWMVADASRSIVIERTATGLRVYDNTVDTLANQPESGWHLENLRNYMTSAPGFAEPVSWGRRELAAWGAGVSMRGIPGDACSPSRFVCAAYASAHYPVKDNERENVSRLFRTLGGVQMVEGTAAVSDGRLEKTLFTSGYSSSTNTCYVNSYDDFAIRAFPMSDFDQDGIEIQTRPMR
;
A
#
# COMPACT_ATOMS: atom_id res chain seq x y z
N MET A 1 6.07 1.18 29.76
CA MET A 1 5.33 0.88 28.52
C MET A 1 4.68 2.17 28.10
N ASP A 2 5.06 2.68 26.95
CA ASP A 2 4.51 3.94 26.43
C ASP A 2 3.18 3.67 25.74
N ASN A 3 2.22 4.58 25.89
CA ASN A 3 0.93 4.49 25.23
C ASN A 3 0.85 5.53 24.13
N VAL A 4 0.59 5.09 22.90
CA VAL A 4 0.44 5.96 21.72
C VAL A 4 -0.95 5.77 21.16
N ALA A 5 -1.68 6.87 20.96
CA ALA A 5 -3.00 6.79 20.33
C ALA A 5 -2.89 6.44 18.84
N THR A 6 -3.85 5.68 18.33
CA THR A 6 -3.87 5.23 16.92
C THR A 6 -3.67 6.38 15.92
N PHE A 7 -4.29 7.54 16.17
CA PHE A 7 -4.18 8.70 15.27
C PHE A 7 -2.87 9.50 15.44
N GLU A 8 -2.16 9.31 16.55
CA GLU A 8 -0.87 9.97 16.83
C GLU A 8 0.32 9.15 16.30
N LEU A 9 0.11 7.86 16.05
CA LEU A 9 1.20 6.94 15.71
C LEU A 9 2.08 7.43 14.54
N PRO A 10 1.55 7.93 13.40
CA PRO A 10 2.40 8.43 12.32
C PRO A 10 3.32 9.58 12.75
N TYR A 11 2.80 10.52 13.54
CA TYR A 11 3.59 11.65 14.06
C TYR A 11 4.64 11.19 15.07
N TRP A 12 4.25 10.27 15.96
CA TRP A 12 5.16 9.69 16.95
C TRP A 12 6.31 8.95 16.28
N ILE A 13 6.03 8.17 15.24
CA ILE A 13 7.05 7.47 14.44
C ILE A 13 8.00 8.47 13.80
N CYS A 14 7.49 9.39 12.99
CA CYS A 14 8.31 10.32 12.21
C CYS A 14 9.13 11.29 13.10
N ARG A 15 8.71 11.51 14.34
CA ARG A 15 9.39 12.43 15.26
C ARG A 15 10.51 11.75 16.05
N ASN A 16 10.41 10.46 16.31
CA ASN A 16 11.26 9.79 17.30
C ASN A 16 12.24 8.78 16.71
N PHE A 17 12.03 8.32 15.46
CA PHE A 17 12.83 7.25 14.86
C PHE A 17 13.37 7.64 13.50
N GLU A 18 14.62 7.28 13.25
CA GLU A 18 15.29 7.47 11.95
C GLU A 18 15.23 6.18 11.10
N THR A 19 15.13 5.03 11.75
CA THR A 19 15.15 3.72 11.10
C THR A 19 13.98 2.84 11.52
N VAL A 20 13.65 1.88 10.66
CA VAL A 20 12.64 0.84 10.95
C VAL A 20 13.10 -0.07 12.09
N ASP A 21 14.39 -0.32 12.24
CA ASP A 21 14.93 -1.15 13.33
C ASP A 21 14.76 -0.50 14.70
N GLU A 22 15.02 0.80 14.82
CA GLU A 22 14.77 1.56 16.06
C GLU A 22 13.28 1.53 16.44
N LEU A 23 12.40 1.75 15.44
CA LEU A 23 10.96 1.67 15.65
C LEU A 23 10.53 0.26 16.09
N ALA A 24 11.01 -0.78 15.41
CA ALA A 24 10.66 -2.16 15.74
C ALA A 24 11.04 -2.52 17.19
N ALA A 25 12.22 -2.11 17.63
CA ALA A 25 12.66 -2.30 19.03
C ALA A 25 11.79 -1.51 20.03
N ALA A 26 11.41 -0.28 19.69
CA ALA A 26 10.54 0.53 20.57
C ALA A 26 9.12 -0.05 20.68
N LEU A 27 8.59 -0.65 19.61
CA LEU A 27 7.25 -1.25 19.60
C LEU A 27 7.14 -2.47 20.54
N GLU A 28 8.23 -3.12 20.91
CA GLU A 28 8.23 -4.19 21.93
C GLU A 28 7.79 -3.68 23.33
N HIS A 29 7.90 -2.38 23.57
CA HIS A 29 7.62 -1.72 24.83
C HIS A 29 6.52 -0.64 24.72
N THR A 30 5.84 -0.58 23.58
CA THR A 30 4.81 0.42 23.28
C THR A 30 3.45 -0.26 23.14
N ASP A 31 2.40 0.31 23.74
CA ASP A 31 1.02 -0.08 23.46
C ASP A 31 0.33 0.96 22.58
N ILE A 32 -0.34 0.49 21.54
CA ILE A 32 -1.14 1.35 20.65
C ILE A 32 -2.58 1.30 21.12
N VAL A 33 -3.04 2.40 21.68
CA VAL A 33 -4.38 2.51 22.28
C VAL A 33 -5.38 3.11 21.28
N SER A 34 -6.52 2.43 21.12
CA SER A 34 -7.64 2.99 20.36
C SER A 34 -8.36 4.03 21.21
N LEU A 35 -8.42 5.27 20.72
CA LEU A 35 -9.27 6.30 21.30
C LEU A 35 -10.54 6.42 20.47
N VAL A 36 -11.67 6.05 21.06
CA VAL A 36 -12.97 6.23 20.45
C VAL A 36 -13.33 7.71 20.45
N VAL A 37 -13.37 8.33 19.28
CA VAL A 37 -13.85 9.70 19.14
C VAL A 37 -15.37 9.68 19.16
N PRO A 38 -16.05 10.42 20.06
CA PRO A 38 -17.51 10.45 20.12
C PRO A 38 -18.14 10.73 18.77
N GLY A 39 -19.09 9.88 18.36
CA GLY A 39 -19.81 10.00 17.08
C GLY A 39 -19.07 9.46 15.84
N LYS A 40 -17.90 8.87 16.01
CA LYS A 40 -17.21 8.17 14.92
C LYS A 40 -17.08 6.67 15.23
N PRO A 41 -17.15 5.79 14.22
CA PRO A 41 -16.88 4.36 14.42
C PRO A 41 -15.44 4.18 14.90
N GLU A 42 -15.20 3.14 15.69
CA GLU A 42 -13.84 2.71 16.02
C GLU A 42 -13.12 2.33 14.72
N SER A 43 -11.95 2.89 14.53
CA SER A 43 -11.08 2.56 13.41
C SER A 43 -9.89 1.75 13.92
N LEU A 44 -9.66 0.61 13.30
CA LEU A 44 -8.47 -0.23 13.52
C LEU A 44 -7.56 -0.11 12.29
N PRO A 45 -6.80 0.96 12.17
CA PRO A 45 -5.94 1.16 11.01
C PRO A 45 -4.77 0.19 11.02
N HIS A 46 -4.25 -0.07 9.84
CA HIS A 46 -2.99 -0.76 9.59
C HIS A 46 -1.97 0.29 9.14
N TRP A 47 -0.74 0.14 9.55
CA TRP A 47 0.33 1.07 9.15
C TRP A 47 1.47 0.30 8.51
N MET A 48 2.02 0.87 7.46
CA MET A 48 3.27 0.43 6.86
C MET A 48 4.30 1.52 7.09
N VAL A 49 5.45 1.13 7.59
CA VAL A 49 6.60 2.01 7.78
C VAL A 49 7.78 1.43 7.02
N ALA A 50 8.48 2.26 6.29
CA ALA A 50 9.61 1.85 5.47
C ALA A 50 10.78 2.83 5.60
N ASP A 51 11.97 2.30 5.50
CA ASP A 51 13.20 3.05 5.27
C ASP A 51 13.95 2.48 4.04
N ALA A 52 15.21 2.84 3.86
CA ALA A 52 15.99 2.35 2.73
C ALA A 52 16.36 0.86 2.83
N SER A 53 16.23 0.25 4.00
CA SER A 53 16.65 -1.13 4.26
C SER A 53 15.51 -2.14 4.19
N ARG A 54 14.35 -1.79 4.75
CA ARG A 54 13.17 -2.68 4.82
C ARG A 54 11.89 -1.93 5.13
N SER A 55 10.77 -2.65 5.10
CA SER A 55 9.50 -2.17 5.62
C SER A 55 8.89 -3.13 6.63
N ILE A 56 8.06 -2.59 7.52
CA ILE A 56 7.26 -3.35 8.49
C ILE A 56 5.79 -2.96 8.39
N VAL A 57 4.92 -3.88 8.76
CA VAL A 57 3.49 -3.63 8.97
C VAL A 57 3.18 -3.71 10.45
N ILE A 58 2.48 -2.70 10.95
CA ILE A 58 2.02 -2.59 12.33
C ILE A 58 0.50 -2.75 12.33
N GLU A 59 0.00 -3.72 13.08
CA GLU A 59 -1.43 -4.01 13.18
C GLU A 59 -1.84 -4.21 14.63
N ARG A 60 -2.94 -3.61 15.01
CA ARG A 60 -3.60 -3.91 16.28
C ARG A 60 -4.68 -4.95 16.04
N THR A 61 -4.47 -6.14 16.58
CA THR A 61 -5.38 -7.27 16.44
C THR A 61 -6.13 -7.55 17.75
N ALA A 62 -7.10 -8.45 17.73
CA ALA A 62 -7.80 -8.90 18.92
C ALA A 62 -6.84 -9.56 19.98
N THR A 63 -5.69 -10.04 19.54
CA THR A 63 -4.68 -10.70 20.39
C THR A 63 -3.52 -9.77 20.78
N GLY A 64 -3.60 -8.47 20.46
CA GLY A 64 -2.61 -7.45 20.78
C GLY A 64 -1.93 -6.85 19.55
N LEU A 65 -0.87 -6.10 19.79
CA LEU A 65 -0.06 -5.50 18.74
C LEU A 65 0.72 -6.59 17.99
N ARG A 66 0.72 -6.49 16.68
CA ARG A 66 1.51 -7.34 15.77
C ARG A 66 2.39 -6.46 14.88
N VAL A 67 3.64 -6.87 14.77
CA VAL A 67 4.60 -6.25 13.86
C VAL A 67 5.08 -7.35 12.91
N TYR A 68 4.89 -7.12 11.61
CA TYR A 68 5.29 -8.05 10.55
C TYR A 68 6.43 -7.45 9.74
N ASP A 69 7.43 -8.26 9.44
CA ASP A 69 8.40 -7.93 8.39
C ASP A 69 7.66 -7.97 7.03
N ASN A 70 7.68 -6.85 6.31
CA ASN A 70 6.90 -6.71 5.08
C ASN A 70 7.76 -7.02 3.85
N THR A 71 7.99 -8.28 3.61
CA THR A 71 8.90 -8.79 2.57
C THR A 71 8.48 -8.53 1.13
N VAL A 72 7.30 -7.94 0.92
CA VAL A 72 6.75 -7.60 -0.42
C VAL A 72 6.37 -6.13 -0.55
N ASP A 73 6.70 -5.30 0.44
CA ASP A 73 6.46 -3.84 0.46
C ASP A 73 5.01 -3.47 0.09
N THR A 74 4.05 -4.24 0.59
CA THR A 74 2.64 -4.07 0.26
C THR A 74 1.78 -4.14 1.51
N LEU A 75 0.79 -3.26 1.60
CA LEU A 75 -0.21 -3.23 2.65
C LEU A 75 -1.61 -3.20 2.05
N ALA A 76 -2.54 -3.92 2.65
CA ALA A 76 -3.97 -3.85 2.35
C ALA A 76 -4.78 -3.87 3.66
N ASN A 77 -6.11 -3.86 3.54
CA ASN A 77 -7.02 -4.04 4.66
C ASN A 77 -7.02 -5.51 5.14
N GLN A 78 -7.92 -5.84 6.05
CA GLN A 78 -8.09 -7.23 6.52
C GLN A 78 -8.17 -8.24 5.37
N PRO A 79 -7.71 -9.48 5.63
CA PRO A 79 -7.14 -10.08 6.87
C PRO A 79 -5.81 -9.48 7.33
N GLU A 80 -5.25 -10.04 8.42
CA GLU A 80 -3.93 -9.65 8.93
C GLU A 80 -2.82 -9.88 7.88
N SER A 81 -1.75 -9.09 7.98
CA SER A 81 -0.63 -9.10 7.03
C SER A 81 0.00 -10.50 6.88
N GLY A 82 0.14 -11.23 7.99
CA GLY A 82 0.65 -12.62 7.95
C GLY A 82 -0.20 -13.55 7.08
N TRP A 83 -1.52 -13.39 7.09
CA TRP A 83 -2.41 -14.15 6.21
C TRP A 83 -2.21 -13.75 4.73
N HIS A 84 -2.06 -12.47 4.45
CA HIS A 84 -1.81 -11.99 3.09
C HIS A 84 -0.53 -12.59 2.51
N LEU A 85 0.55 -12.60 3.31
CA LEU A 85 1.83 -13.18 2.89
C LEU A 85 1.71 -14.69 2.59
N GLU A 86 1.03 -15.44 3.46
CA GLU A 86 0.78 -16.88 3.20
C GLU A 86 -0.09 -17.11 1.97
N ASN A 87 -1.09 -16.26 1.72
CA ASN A 87 -1.96 -16.35 0.55
C ASN A 87 -1.21 -16.19 -0.78
N LEU A 88 -0.06 -15.50 -0.81
CA LEU A 88 0.76 -15.37 -2.02
C LEU A 88 1.21 -16.71 -2.59
N ARG A 89 1.29 -17.76 -1.78
CA ARG A 89 1.64 -19.12 -2.23
C ARG A 89 0.68 -19.68 -3.29
N ASN A 90 -0.57 -19.23 -3.30
CA ASN A 90 -1.53 -19.61 -4.33
C ASN A 90 -1.20 -19.06 -5.72
N TYR A 91 -0.31 -18.06 -5.79
CA TYR A 91 0.07 -17.34 -7.00
C TYR A 91 1.53 -17.52 -7.41
N MET A 92 2.26 -18.43 -6.75
CA MET A 92 3.70 -18.63 -6.94
C MET A 92 4.09 -19.05 -8.37
N THR A 93 3.15 -19.52 -9.18
CA THR A 93 3.39 -19.89 -10.58
C THR A 93 3.12 -18.73 -11.55
N SER A 94 2.60 -17.61 -11.07
CA SER A 94 2.35 -16.43 -11.91
C SER A 94 3.64 -15.70 -12.21
N ALA A 95 3.83 -15.31 -13.46
CA ALA A 95 5.06 -14.66 -13.92
C ALA A 95 4.77 -13.67 -15.07
N PRO A 96 5.61 -12.65 -15.31
CA PRO A 96 5.44 -11.74 -16.45
C PRO A 96 5.87 -12.35 -17.79
N GLY A 97 6.48 -13.53 -17.77
CA GLY A 97 7.02 -14.20 -18.95
C GLY A 97 5.96 -14.66 -19.95
N PHE A 98 6.37 -14.94 -21.18
CA PHE A 98 5.53 -15.58 -22.17
C PHE A 98 5.45 -17.07 -21.88
N ALA A 99 4.23 -17.64 -21.97
CA ALA A 99 4.04 -19.07 -21.70
C ALA A 99 4.45 -19.91 -22.91
N GLU A 100 5.34 -20.89 -22.68
CA GLU A 100 5.72 -21.86 -23.70
C GLU A 100 4.55 -22.79 -24.02
N PRO A 101 4.44 -23.27 -25.28
CA PRO A 101 3.45 -24.25 -25.67
C PRO A 101 3.56 -25.55 -24.85
N VAL A 102 2.40 -26.10 -24.48
CA VAL A 102 2.31 -27.38 -23.75
C VAL A 102 1.34 -28.33 -24.44
N SER A 103 1.53 -29.65 -24.30
CA SER A 103 0.63 -30.64 -24.87
C SER A 103 -0.24 -31.30 -23.80
N TRP A 104 -1.55 -31.32 -24.04
CA TRP A 104 -2.49 -32.13 -23.27
C TRP A 104 -3.05 -33.22 -24.17
N GLY A 105 -2.59 -34.44 -23.94
CA GLY A 105 -2.86 -35.53 -24.84
C GLY A 105 -2.31 -35.28 -26.26
N ARG A 106 -3.17 -35.21 -27.26
CA ARG A 106 -2.80 -34.96 -28.65
C ARG A 106 -2.96 -33.50 -29.07
N ARG A 107 -3.38 -32.61 -28.14
CA ARG A 107 -3.64 -31.20 -28.41
C ARG A 107 -2.46 -30.33 -27.92
N GLU A 108 -1.87 -29.59 -28.82
CA GLU A 108 -0.97 -28.52 -28.48
C GLU A 108 -1.76 -27.28 -28.04
N LEU A 109 -1.36 -26.67 -26.93
CA LEU A 109 -1.90 -25.44 -26.38
C LEU A 109 -0.81 -24.38 -26.41
N ALA A 110 -1.06 -23.31 -27.16
CA ALA A 110 -0.17 -22.17 -27.24
C ALA A 110 -0.83 -20.92 -26.62
N ALA A 111 -0.04 -19.98 -26.17
CA ALA A 111 -0.51 -18.71 -25.62
C ALA A 111 -1.26 -17.89 -26.69
N TRP A 112 -2.37 -17.24 -26.32
CA TRP A 112 -3.08 -16.32 -27.19
C TRP A 112 -2.35 -14.98 -27.37
N GLY A 113 -1.38 -14.69 -26.49
CA GLY A 113 -0.63 -13.44 -26.47
C GLY A 113 0.06 -13.22 -25.13
N ALA A 114 0.53 -12.00 -24.89
CA ALA A 114 1.13 -11.63 -23.61
C ALA A 114 0.15 -11.77 -22.44
N GLY A 115 0.69 -12.02 -21.24
CA GLY A 115 -0.08 -12.06 -20.00
C GLY A 115 -0.72 -13.41 -19.65
N VAL A 116 -0.56 -14.45 -20.46
CA VAL A 116 -1.09 -15.79 -20.16
C VAL A 116 -0.53 -16.32 -18.83
N SER A 117 0.76 -16.08 -18.55
CA SER A 117 1.42 -16.50 -17.31
C SER A 117 0.96 -15.70 -16.05
N MET A 118 0.24 -14.59 -16.23
CA MET A 118 -0.41 -13.86 -15.15
C MET A 118 -1.79 -14.44 -14.77
N ARG A 119 -2.25 -15.46 -15.47
CA ARG A 119 -3.59 -15.99 -15.26
C ARG A 119 -3.75 -16.52 -13.85
N GLY A 120 -4.78 -16.03 -13.14
CA GLY A 120 -5.02 -16.30 -11.73
C GLY A 120 -4.73 -15.10 -10.82
N ILE A 121 -3.93 -14.12 -11.24
CA ILE A 121 -3.82 -12.84 -10.51
C ILE A 121 -5.22 -12.21 -10.49
N PRO A 122 -5.77 -11.93 -9.29
CA PRO A 122 -7.13 -11.43 -9.17
C PRO A 122 -7.25 -9.96 -9.60
N GLY A 123 -8.45 -9.52 -9.93
CA GLY A 123 -8.73 -8.15 -10.36
C GLY A 123 -9.97 -7.55 -9.72
N ASP A 124 -10.53 -8.20 -8.69
CA ASP A 124 -11.66 -7.67 -7.94
C ASP A 124 -11.23 -6.70 -6.82
N ALA A 125 -12.21 -6.00 -6.21
CA ALA A 125 -12.00 -4.97 -5.22
C ALA A 125 -11.75 -5.50 -3.78
N CYS A 126 -11.80 -6.81 -3.53
CA CYS A 126 -11.55 -7.37 -2.22
C CYS A 126 -10.13 -7.09 -1.73
N SER A 127 -9.96 -6.90 -0.43
CA SER A 127 -8.65 -6.61 0.15
C SER A 127 -7.58 -7.67 -0.19
N PRO A 128 -7.85 -8.99 -0.09
CA PRO A 128 -6.90 -10.02 -0.49
C PRO A 128 -6.50 -9.93 -1.97
N SER A 129 -7.45 -9.65 -2.84
CA SER A 129 -7.22 -9.52 -4.28
C SER A 129 -6.34 -8.30 -4.62
N ARG A 130 -6.65 -7.17 -4.00
CA ARG A 130 -5.85 -5.95 -4.16
C ARG A 130 -4.42 -6.12 -3.63
N PHE A 131 -4.25 -6.83 -2.50
CA PHE A 131 -2.92 -7.15 -1.97
C PHE A 131 -2.09 -7.95 -2.98
N VAL A 132 -2.65 -9.06 -3.50
CA VAL A 132 -1.96 -9.91 -4.49
C VAL A 132 -1.62 -9.12 -5.75
N CYS A 133 -2.55 -8.32 -6.26
CA CYS A 133 -2.34 -7.52 -7.46
C CYS A 133 -1.21 -6.48 -7.26
N ALA A 134 -1.21 -5.76 -6.14
CA ALA A 134 -0.20 -4.77 -5.81
C ALA A 134 1.18 -5.41 -5.56
N ALA A 135 1.24 -6.50 -4.80
CA ALA A 135 2.48 -7.23 -4.52
C ALA A 135 3.09 -7.81 -5.81
N TYR A 136 2.26 -8.41 -6.68
CA TYR A 136 2.72 -8.91 -7.98
C TYR A 136 3.28 -7.77 -8.84
N ALA A 137 2.56 -6.65 -8.97
CA ALA A 137 3.01 -5.52 -9.77
C ALA A 137 4.29 -4.89 -9.19
N SER A 138 4.39 -4.74 -7.87
CA SER A 138 5.57 -4.20 -7.20
C SER A 138 6.80 -5.07 -7.43
N ALA A 139 6.65 -6.40 -7.31
CA ALA A 139 7.74 -7.36 -7.50
C ALA A 139 8.27 -7.44 -8.94
N HIS A 140 7.42 -7.19 -9.94
CA HIS A 140 7.78 -7.40 -11.35
C HIS A 140 7.94 -6.12 -12.15
N TYR A 141 7.49 -4.99 -11.65
CA TYR A 141 7.67 -3.72 -12.37
C TYR A 141 9.15 -3.30 -12.30
N PRO A 142 9.81 -3.08 -13.44
CA PRO A 142 11.24 -2.76 -13.43
C PRO A 142 11.51 -1.42 -12.75
N VAL A 143 12.50 -1.40 -11.87
CA VAL A 143 13.02 -0.16 -11.27
C VAL A 143 13.60 0.71 -12.37
N LYS A 144 13.40 2.01 -12.27
CA LYS A 144 13.88 3.01 -13.24
C LYS A 144 14.95 3.90 -12.59
N ASP A 145 15.83 4.43 -13.42
CA ASP A 145 16.97 5.25 -12.97
C ASP A 145 16.58 6.70 -12.67
N ASN A 146 15.32 7.08 -12.91
CA ASN A 146 14.85 8.43 -12.66
C ASN A 146 13.52 8.45 -11.91
N GLU A 147 13.34 9.51 -11.13
CA GLU A 147 12.18 9.70 -10.26
C GLU A 147 10.86 9.77 -11.02
N ARG A 148 10.81 10.47 -12.15
CA ARG A 148 9.57 10.62 -12.94
C ARG A 148 9.00 9.28 -13.36
N GLU A 149 9.85 8.36 -13.81
CA GLU A 149 9.41 7.01 -14.20
C GLU A 149 9.04 6.16 -13.00
N ASN A 150 9.75 6.29 -11.87
CA ASN A 150 9.40 5.59 -10.63
C ASN A 150 8.09 6.10 -10.03
N VAL A 151 7.82 7.39 -10.07
CA VAL A 151 6.52 7.97 -9.71
C VAL A 151 5.43 7.43 -10.64
N SER A 152 5.67 7.40 -11.96
CA SER A 152 4.72 6.80 -12.90
C SER A 152 4.47 5.32 -12.59
N ARG A 153 5.52 4.56 -12.26
CA ARG A 153 5.42 3.16 -11.83
C ARG A 153 4.51 3.02 -10.60
N LEU A 154 4.73 3.82 -9.55
CA LEU A 154 3.92 3.81 -8.33
C LEU A 154 2.44 4.04 -8.64
N PHE A 155 2.12 5.10 -9.38
CA PHE A 155 0.73 5.44 -9.72
C PHE A 155 0.09 4.40 -10.64
N ARG A 156 0.85 3.72 -11.51
CA ARG A 156 0.34 2.61 -12.33
C ARG A 156 0.05 1.38 -11.49
N THR A 157 0.93 1.04 -10.54
CA THR A 157 0.71 -0.06 -9.60
C THR A 157 -0.55 0.17 -8.76
N LEU A 158 -0.65 1.36 -8.15
CA LEU A 158 -1.81 1.72 -7.34
C LEU A 158 -3.09 1.88 -8.19
N GLY A 159 -2.96 2.31 -9.44
CA GLY A 159 -4.08 2.37 -10.40
C GLY A 159 -4.73 1.01 -10.65
N GLY A 160 -3.95 -0.07 -10.59
CA GLY A 160 -4.45 -1.45 -10.75
C GLY A 160 -5.31 -1.95 -9.59
N VAL A 161 -5.29 -1.24 -8.44
CA VAL A 161 -6.03 -1.60 -7.22
C VAL A 161 -7.00 -0.51 -6.76
N GLN A 162 -7.23 0.49 -7.59
CA GLN A 162 -8.21 1.55 -7.34
C GLN A 162 -9.64 1.00 -7.38
N MET A 163 -10.48 1.52 -6.48
CA MET A 163 -11.92 1.29 -6.54
C MET A 163 -12.57 2.32 -7.46
N VAL A 164 -13.17 1.83 -8.53
CA VAL A 164 -14.01 2.63 -9.43
C VAL A 164 -15.41 2.72 -8.83
N GLU A 165 -16.00 3.92 -8.80
CA GLU A 165 -17.34 4.13 -8.27
C GLU A 165 -18.36 3.19 -8.93
N GLY A 166 -19.12 2.48 -8.11
CA GLY A 166 -20.10 1.48 -8.56
C GLY A 166 -19.59 0.03 -8.57
N THR A 167 -18.31 -0.22 -8.33
CA THR A 167 -17.76 -1.59 -8.30
C THR A 167 -17.82 -2.24 -6.92
N ALA A 168 -17.91 -1.46 -5.85
CA ALA A 168 -18.00 -1.95 -4.48
C ALA A 168 -18.91 -1.05 -3.63
N ALA A 169 -19.56 -1.65 -2.63
CA ALA A 169 -20.37 -0.93 -1.66
C ALA A 169 -20.07 -1.42 -0.24
N VAL A 170 -20.15 -0.52 0.72
CA VAL A 170 -20.12 -0.86 2.14
C VAL A 170 -21.48 -1.36 2.63
N SER A 171 -21.53 -1.88 3.85
CA SER A 171 -22.70 -2.55 4.42
C SER A 171 -23.97 -1.69 4.50
N ASP A 172 -23.85 -0.36 4.50
CA ASP A 172 -24.97 0.59 4.48
C ASP A 172 -25.41 0.98 3.04
N GLY A 173 -24.83 0.35 2.02
CA GLY A 173 -25.17 0.58 0.60
C GLY A 173 -24.45 1.76 -0.05
N ARG A 174 -23.61 2.52 0.66
CA ARG A 174 -22.80 3.57 0.05
C ARG A 174 -21.75 2.96 -0.86
N LEU A 175 -21.61 3.54 -2.05
CA LEU A 175 -20.59 3.13 -3.02
C LEU A 175 -19.21 3.62 -2.56
N GLU A 176 -18.23 2.74 -2.64
CA GLU A 176 -16.84 3.09 -2.41
C GLU A 176 -16.16 3.50 -3.70
N LYS A 177 -15.23 4.44 -3.59
CA LYS A 177 -14.29 4.82 -4.64
C LYS A 177 -12.99 5.32 -4.06
N THR A 178 -11.92 5.18 -4.80
CA THR A 178 -10.63 5.79 -4.47
C THR A 178 -10.75 7.31 -4.64
N LEU A 179 -10.60 8.07 -3.56
CA LEU A 179 -10.74 9.53 -3.60
C LEU A 179 -9.49 10.20 -4.16
N PHE A 180 -8.33 9.70 -3.77
CA PHE A 180 -7.02 10.17 -4.25
C PHE A 180 -5.98 9.04 -4.14
N THR A 181 -4.89 9.21 -4.87
CA THR A 181 -3.68 8.39 -4.72
C THR A 181 -2.52 9.33 -4.40
N SER A 182 -1.72 8.97 -3.42
CA SER A 182 -0.53 9.72 -3.05
C SER A 182 0.72 8.83 -3.03
N GLY A 183 1.86 9.44 -3.26
CA GLY A 183 3.16 8.85 -3.15
C GLY A 183 4.16 9.85 -2.62
N TYR A 184 5.24 9.38 -2.03
CA TYR A 184 6.29 10.23 -1.48
C TYR A 184 7.64 9.75 -1.97
N SER A 185 8.47 10.70 -2.42
CA SER A 185 9.87 10.45 -2.75
C SER A 185 10.75 10.99 -1.63
N SER A 186 11.44 10.11 -0.94
CA SER A 186 12.42 10.50 0.09
C SER A 186 13.69 11.11 -0.52
N SER A 187 14.03 10.78 -1.76
CA SER A 187 15.21 11.30 -2.43
C SER A 187 15.10 12.79 -2.78
N THR A 188 13.90 13.26 -3.11
CA THR A 188 13.64 14.68 -3.44
C THR A 188 12.77 15.38 -2.42
N ASN A 189 12.35 14.67 -1.37
CA ASN A 189 11.44 15.16 -0.34
C ASN A 189 10.16 15.77 -0.96
N THR A 190 9.55 15.02 -1.90
CA THR A 190 8.41 15.47 -2.70
C THR A 190 7.21 14.54 -2.53
N CYS A 191 6.05 15.11 -2.21
CA CYS A 191 4.77 14.42 -2.24
C CYS A 191 4.12 14.53 -3.62
N TYR A 192 3.64 13.41 -4.14
CA TYR A 192 2.92 13.32 -5.41
C TYR A 192 1.49 12.89 -5.15
N VAL A 193 0.53 13.55 -5.80
CA VAL A 193 -0.90 13.29 -5.56
C VAL A 193 -1.68 13.40 -6.88
N ASN A 194 -2.65 12.52 -7.07
CA ASN A 194 -3.76 12.74 -7.99
C ASN A 194 -5.09 12.47 -7.28
N SER A 195 -6.19 12.96 -7.83
CA SER A 195 -7.54 12.68 -7.30
C SER A 195 -8.36 11.83 -8.27
N TYR A 196 -9.50 11.34 -7.79
CA TYR A 196 -10.44 10.57 -8.62
C TYR A 196 -10.94 11.39 -9.83
N ASP A 197 -11.16 12.69 -9.65
CA ASP A 197 -11.71 13.58 -10.68
C ASP A 197 -10.61 14.24 -11.54
N ASP A 198 -9.33 14.16 -11.13
CA ASP A 198 -8.19 14.71 -11.88
C ASP A 198 -7.02 13.71 -11.87
N PHE A 199 -6.77 13.08 -13.01
CA PHE A 199 -5.70 12.11 -13.19
C PHE A 199 -4.30 12.70 -13.27
N ALA A 200 -4.16 14.03 -13.35
CA ALA A 200 -2.86 14.67 -13.40
C ALA A 200 -2.12 14.47 -12.09
N ILE A 201 -0.94 13.86 -12.15
CA ILE A 201 -0.06 13.73 -10.97
C ILE A 201 0.58 15.08 -10.69
N ARG A 202 0.31 15.64 -9.52
CA ARG A 202 0.88 16.91 -9.06
C ARG A 202 1.98 16.66 -8.06
N ALA A 203 3.04 17.43 -8.13
CA ALA A 203 4.19 17.37 -7.24
C ALA A 203 4.13 18.52 -6.24
N PHE A 204 4.41 18.22 -4.99
CA PHE A 204 4.48 19.16 -3.88
C PHE A 204 5.82 18.95 -3.16
N PRO A 205 6.91 19.63 -3.62
CA PRO A 205 8.18 19.60 -2.91
C PRO A 205 8.03 20.20 -1.50
N MET A 206 8.60 19.53 -0.51
CA MET A 206 8.56 20.05 0.87
C MET A 206 9.26 21.39 1.01
N SER A 207 10.20 21.71 0.12
CA SER A 207 10.86 23.03 0.05
C SER A 207 9.90 24.19 -0.27
N ASP A 208 8.71 23.92 -0.81
CA ASP A 208 7.69 24.93 -1.09
C ASP A 208 6.87 25.33 0.14
N PHE A 209 7.15 24.70 1.28
CA PHE A 209 6.50 24.94 2.57
C PHE A 209 7.51 25.48 3.58
N ASP A 210 7.06 26.37 4.44
CA ASP A 210 7.86 26.83 5.59
C ASP A 210 7.88 25.71 6.64
N GLN A 211 9.00 24.97 6.70
CA GLN A 211 9.15 23.80 7.57
C GLN A 211 9.37 24.20 9.04
N ASP A 212 9.80 25.42 9.31
CA ASP A 212 9.97 25.95 10.66
C ASP A 212 8.73 26.71 11.15
N GLY A 213 7.73 26.87 10.29
CA GLY A 213 6.49 27.57 10.59
C GLY A 213 5.59 26.80 11.55
N ILE A 214 4.90 27.53 12.42
CA ILE A 214 3.95 26.96 13.39
C ILE A 214 2.51 26.88 12.86
N GLU A 215 2.25 27.49 11.70
CA GLU A 215 0.92 27.50 11.09
C GLU A 215 0.76 26.39 10.05
N ILE A 216 -0.46 25.84 9.97
CA ILE A 216 -0.78 24.84 8.95
C ILE A 216 -0.82 25.51 7.58
N GLN A 217 0.01 25.05 6.68
CA GLN A 217 0.06 25.49 5.30
C GLN A 217 -0.74 24.52 4.42
N THR A 218 -1.53 25.07 3.51
CA THR A 218 -2.35 24.26 2.59
C THR A 218 -2.06 24.62 1.14
N ARG A 219 -2.14 23.63 0.27
CA ARG A 219 -2.06 23.80 -1.19
C ARG A 219 -3.23 23.03 -1.82
N PRO A 220 -3.90 23.63 -2.83
CA PRO A 220 -4.97 22.93 -3.53
C PRO A 220 -4.41 21.78 -4.36
N MET A 221 -5.12 20.66 -4.38
CA MET A 221 -4.81 19.53 -5.25
C MET A 221 -5.28 19.74 -6.71
N ARG A 222 -5.96 20.87 -7.00
CA ARG A 222 -6.50 21.22 -8.32
C ARG A 222 -5.84 22.48 -8.88
#